data_d2de59f7ef8386a961431f311d3dc35d
#
_entry.id   d2de59f7ef8386a961431f311d3dc35d
#
_cell.length_a   1.000
_cell.length_b   1.000
_cell.length_c   1.000
_cell.angle_alpha   90.00
_cell.angle_beta   90.00
_cell.angle_gamma   90.00
#
_symmetry.space_group_name_H-M   'P 1'
#
loop_
_entity.id
_entity.type
_entity.pdbx_description
1 polymer ?
#
loop_
_entity_poly.entity_id
_entity_poly.type
_entity_poly.pdbx_seq_one_letter_code
_entity_poly.pdbx_strand_id
1 'polypeptide(L)'
;MKAYFDSIEKEVPEALREVFLDRHDTAVITIDMHDGHLSTDPDCPCPSPRGREIIEPLNHFMDEARALGLPVIHVRSTLRRDGADEKLFPSAWRMVFPVTVGEIPNIAEHALEGTRWNRMSIDVYDEDYMVTTKKRLSAFYPTDLELLLRNQETLSFVLGYPADKDT
;
A
#
# COMPACT_ATOMS: atom_id res chain seq x y z
N MET A 1 -21.82 3.85 13.37
CA MET A 1 -20.95 3.39 12.27
C MET A 1 -20.95 1.86 12.26
N LYS A 2 -20.92 1.23 11.09
CA LYS A 2 -20.79 -0.23 10.97
C LYS A 2 -19.33 -0.59 10.68
N ALA A 3 -18.85 -1.66 11.29
CA ALA A 3 -17.52 -2.23 11.05
C ALA A 3 -17.61 -3.76 10.98
N TYR A 4 -16.64 -4.37 10.29
CA TYR A 4 -16.56 -5.82 10.14
C TYR A 4 -15.46 -6.37 11.07
N PHE A 5 -15.84 -7.34 11.90
CA PHE A 5 -14.93 -8.10 12.75
C PHE A 5 -15.10 -9.58 12.39
N ASP A 6 -14.06 -10.22 11.88
CA ASP A 6 -14.09 -11.60 11.40
C ASP A 6 -15.25 -11.87 10.41
N SER A 7 -15.43 -10.94 9.44
CA SER A 7 -16.51 -10.95 8.44
C SER A 7 -17.94 -10.78 9.01
N ILE A 8 -18.09 -10.45 10.29
CA ILE A 8 -19.38 -10.16 10.92
C ILE A 8 -19.54 -8.64 11.03
N GLU A 9 -20.59 -8.10 10.40
CA GLU A 9 -20.96 -6.69 10.54
C GLU A 9 -21.45 -6.42 11.98
N LYS A 10 -20.88 -5.42 12.63
CA LYS A 10 -21.28 -4.94 13.96
C LYS A 10 -21.43 -3.43 13.96
N GLU A 11 -22.37 -2.93 14.75
CA GLU A 11 -22.44 -1.51 15.05
C GLU A 11 -21.35 -1.09 16.04
N VAL A 12 -20.60 -0.08 15.67
CA VAL A 12 -19.59 0.54 16.55
C VAL A 12 -20.24 1.69 17.30
N PRO A 13 -20.23 1.70 18.66
CA PRO A 13 -20.74 2.78 19.46
C PRO A 13 -20.09 4.14 19.09
N GLU A 14 -20.86 5.22 19.16
CA GLU A 14 -20.39 6.58 18.79
C GLU A 14 -19.15 6.98 19.59
N ALA A 15 -19.09 6.68 20.87
CA ALA A 15 -17.93 6.96 21.72
C ALA A 15 -16.63 6.29 21.23
N LEU A 16 -16.70 5.09 20.64
CA LEU A 16 -15.53 4.44 20.03
C LEU A 16 -15.15 5.05 18.68
N ARG A 17 -16.15 5.54 17.94
CA ARG A 17 -15.91 6.25 16.70
C ARG A 17 -15.08 7.51 16.91
N GLU A 18 -15.45 8.32 17.90
CA GLU A 18 -14.72 9.55 18.25
C GLU A 18 -13.27 9.26 18.69
N VAL A 19 -13.03 8.12 19.35
CA VAL A 19 -11.69 7.73 19.80
C VAL A 19 -10.80 7.21 18.65
N PHE A 20 -11.37 6.51 17.67
CA PHE A 20 -10.58 5.86 16.61
C PHE A 20 -10.55 6.61 15.28
N LEU A 21 -11.37 7.64 15.11
CA LEU A 21 -11.51 8.37 13.86
C LEU A 21 -11.46 9.89 14.09
N ASP A 22 -10.58 10.35 14.97
CA ASP A 22 -10.32 11.78 15.04
C ASP A 22 -9.56 12.21 13.78
N ARG A 23 -10.16 13.11 13.01
CA ARG A 23 -9.57 13.64 11.78
C ARG A 23 -8.25 14.40 12.00
N HIS A 24 -8.02 14.90 13.22
CA HIS A 24 -6.83 15.68 13.54
C HIS A 24 -5.59 14.81 13.73
N ASP A 25 -5.78 13.51 14.02
CA ASP A 25 -4.70 12.58 14.26
C ASP A 25 -4.79 11.31 13.38
N THR A 26 -5.61 11.37 12.32
CA THR A 26 -5.83 10.25 11.40
C THR A 26 -5.22 10.53 10.03
N ALA A 27 -4.55 9.55 9.44
CA ALA A 27 -4.07 9.56 8.05
C ALA A 27 -4.62 8.38 7.25
N VAL A 28 -4.68 8.54 5.93
CA VAL A 28 -4.91 7.43 4.99
C VAL A 28 -3.56 6.96 4.45
N ILE A 29 -3.30 5.67 4.53
CA ILE A 29 -2.07 5.07 3.98
C ILE A 29 -2.43 4.04 2.92
N THR A 30 -1.86 4.14 1.74
CA THR A 30 -1.91 3.09 0.72
C THR A 30 -0.56 2.40 0.62
N ILE A 31 -0.55 1.07 0.47
CA ILE A 31 0.69 0.30 0.41
C ILE A 31 0.70 -0.56 -0.86
N ASP A 32 1.77 -0.40 -1.66
CA ASP A 32 2.06 -1.17 -2.86
C ASP A 32 0.94 -1.15 -3.94
N MET A 33 0.15 -0.07 -4.00
CA MET A 33 -0.90 0.15 -5.00
C MET A 33 -0.30 0.59 -6.36
N HIS A 34 0.57 -0.24 -6.92
CA HIS A 34 1.34 0.09 -8.14
C HIS A 34 1.17 -0.96 -9.24
N ASP A 35 1.56 -0.62 -10.46
CA ASP A 35 1.37 -1.42 -11.67
C ASP A 35 2.03 -2.81 -11.62
N GLY A 36 3.05 -3.00 -10.77
CA GLY A 36 3.65 -4.31 -10.52
C GLY A 36 2.68 -5.35 -9.93
N HIS A 37 1.58 -4.89 -9.31
CA HIS A 37 0.49 -5.72 -8.81
C HIS A 37 -0.81 -5.55 -9.59
N LEU A 38 -1.10 -4.34 -10.05
CA LEU A 38 -2.44 -3.96 -10.45
C LEU A 38 -2.61 -3.77 -11.96
N SER A 39 -1.53 -3.85 -12.74
CA SER A 39 -1.60 -3.79 -14.20
C SER A 39 -2.40 -4.95 -14.77
N THR A 40 -3.19 -4.66 -15.81
CA THR A 40 -3.89 -5.67 -16.62
C THR A 40 -3.01 -6.30 -17.69
N ASP A 41 -1.78 -5.83 -17.83
CA ASP A 41 -0.81 -6.36 -18.77
C ASP A 41 -0.51 -7.84 -18.45
N PRO A 42 -0.51 -8.74 -19.43
CA PRO A 42 -0.18 -10.17 -19.21
C PRO A 42 1.24 -10.39 -18.65
N ASP A 43 2.15 -9.42 -18.86
CA ASP A 43 3.51 -9.47 -18.34
C ASP A 43 3.63 -8.89 -16.92
N CYS A 44 2.51 -8.59 -16.23
CA CYS A 44 2.52 -8.06 -14.87
C CYS A 44 3.30 -9.01 -13.93
N PRO A 45 4.35 -8.53 -13.24
CA PRO A 45 5.25 -9.41 -12.50
C PRO A 45 4.63 -10.08 -11.27
N CYS A 46 3.60 -9.50 -10.69
CA CYS A 46 2.93 -10.06 -9.51
C CYS A 46 1.45 -9.68 -9.50
N PRO A 47 0.64 -10.22 -10.44
CA PRO A 47 -0.73 -9.76 -10.65
C PRO A 47 -1.65 -10.07 -9.46
N SER A 48 -2.41 -9.06 -9.04
CA SER A 48 -3.48 -9.16 -8.04
C SER A 48 -4.82 -8.77 -8.69
N PRO A 49 -5.55 -9.73 -9.29
CA PRO A 49 -6.82 -9.45 -9.94
C PRO A 49 -7.86 -8.82 -9.00
N ARG A 50 -7.95 -9.31 -7.77
CA ARG A 50 -8.87 -8.76 -6.75
C ARG A 50 -8.42 -7.38 -6.25
N GLY A 51 -7.11 -7.14 -6.19
CA GLY A 51 -6.58 -5.81 -5.86
C GLY A 51 -7.02 -4.72 -6.84
N ARG A 52 -7.32 -5.09 -8.10
CA ARG A 52 -7.85 -4.13 -9.09
C ARG A 52 -9.27 -3.67 -8.77
N GLU A 53 -10.06 -4.52 -8.14
CA GLU A 53 -11.47 -4.22 -7.80
C GLU A 53 -11.58 -3.09 -6.76
N ILE A 54 -10.52 -2.85 -5.99
CA ILE A 54 -10.50 -1.79 -4.98
C ILE A 54 -9.99 -0.44 -5.51
N ILE A 55 -9.46 -0.35 -6.72
CA ILE A 55 -8.88 0.90 -7.26
C ILE A 55 -9.90 2.04 -7.22
N GLU A 56 -11.05 1.88 -7.87
CA GLU A 56 -12.09 2.91 -7.92
C GLU A 56 -12.69 3.24 -6.54
N PRO A 57 -13.08 2.24 -5.70
CA PRO A 57 -13.53 2.53 -4.35
C PRO A 57 -12.47 3.25 -3.49
N LEU A 58 -11.19 2.90 -3.67
CA LEU A 58 -10.10 3.52 -2.93
C LEU A 58 -9.84 4.95 -3.39
N ASN A 59 -9.86 5.22 -4.70
CA ASN A 59 -9.74 6.59 -5.22
C ASN A 59 -10.86 7.48 -4.67
N HIS A 60 -12.10 7.02 -4.71
CA HIS A 60 -13.23 7.77 -4.14
C HIS A 60 -13.06 8.00 -2.62
N PHE A 61 -12.63 6.98 -1.88
CA PHE A 61 -12.37 7.11 -0.45
C PHE A 61 -11.25 8.13 -0.14
N MET A 62 -10.18 8.12 -0.94
CA MET A 62 -9.09 9.08 -0.77
C MET A 62 -9.54 10.52 -1.08
N ASP A 63 -10.40 10.72 -2.08
CA ASP A 63 -10.96 12.03 -2.39
C ASP A 63 -11.82 12.58 -1.24
N GLU A 64 -12.64 11.73 -0.64
CA GLU A 64 -13.40 12.10 0.57
C GLU A 64 -12.47 12.42 1.75
N ALA A 65 -11.41 11.63 1.95
CA ALA A 65 -10.43 11.86 3.00
C ALA A 65 -9.69 13.21 2.81
N ARG A 66 -9.25 13.51 1.58
CA ARG A 66 -8.64 14.81 1.23
C ARG A 66 -9.61 15.97 1.49
N ALA A 67 -10.87 15.83 1.10
CA ALA A 67 -11.91 16.83 1.34
C ALA A 67 -12.14 17.10 2.85
N LEU A 68 -11.85 16.12 3.71
CA LEU A 68 -11.90 16.26 5.17
C LEU A 68 -10.58 16.79 5.76
N GLY A 69 -9.56 17.01 4.93
CA GLY A 69 -8.24 17.47 5.34
C GLY A 69 -7.34 16.39 5.96
N LEU A 70 -7.66 15.10 5.75
CA LEU A 70 -6.79 14.02 6.20
C LEU A 70 -5.58 13.89 5.25
N PRO A 71 -4.35 13.74 5.80
CA PRO A 71 -3.20 13.44 4.96
C PRO A 71 -3.33 12.06 4.29
N VAL A 72 -2.98 12.00 3.01
CA VAL A 72 -2.89 10.76 2.24
C VAL A 72 -1.42 10.45 1.99
N ILE A 73 -1.00 9.23 2.36
CA ILE A 73 0.39 8.79 2.27
C ILE A 73 0.45 7.51 1.42
N HIS A 74 1.17 7.57 0.32
CA HIS A 74 1.38 6.42 -0.55
C HIS A 74 2.74 5.78 -0.25
N VAL A 75 2.73 4.52 0.18
CA VAL A 75 3.94 3.74 0.41
C VAL A 75 4.12 2.77 -0.75
N ARG A 76 5.26 2.82 -1.40
CA ARG A 76 5.54 2.00 -2.57
C ARG A 76 6.88 1.29 -2.44
N SER A 77 6.88 -0.02 -2.71
CA SER A 77 8.12 -0.77 -2.88
C SER A 77 8.91 -0.20 -4.05
N THR A 78 10.19 0.09 -3.84
CA THR A 78 11.08 0.61 -4.88
C THR A 78 12.47 0.03 -4.69
N LEU A 79 12.89 -0.85 -5.57
CA LEU A 79 14.18 -1.52 -5.55
C LEU A 79 15.15 -0.84 -6.51
N ARG A 80 16.40 -0.84 -6.14
CA ARG A 80 17.47 -0.31 -7.00
C ARG A 80 17.73 -1.22 -8.20
N ARG A 81 17.98 -0.63 -9.36
CA ARG A 81 18.33 -1.38 -10.58
C ARG A 81 19.64 -2.16 -10.44
N ASP A 82 20.58 -1.64 -9.67
CA ASP A 82 21.89 -2.26 -9.43
C ASP A 82 21.83 -3.43 -8.40
N GLY A 83 20.66 -3.68 -7.80
CA GLY A 83 20.44 -4.74 -6.83
C GLY A 83 21.20 -4.56 -5.50
N ALA A 84 21.78 -3.38 -5.26
CA ALA A 84 22.60 -3.15 -4.06
C ALA A 84 21.80 -3.28 -2.75
N ASP A 85 20.49 -3.03 -2.79
CA ASP A 85 19.58 -3.16 -1.65
C ASP A 85 19.07 -4.60 -1.40
N GLU A 86 19.38 -5.55 -2.28
CA GLU A 86 18.98 -6.95 -2.18
C GLU A 86 20.14 -7.96 -2.22
N LYS A 87 21.36 -7.51 -2.31
CA LYS A 87 22.54 -8.37 -2.57
C LYS A 87 22.76 -9.46 -1.53
N LEU A 88 22.57 -9.15 -0.25
CA LEU A 88 22.76 -10.13 0.84
C LEU A 88 21.41 -10.61 1.42
N PHE A 89 20.39 -9.79 1.33
CA PHE A 89 19.07 -10.08 1.88
C PHE A 89 18.02 -9.79 0.82
N PRO A 90 17.75 -10.73 -0.09
CA PRO A 90 16.69 -10.59 -1.09
C PRO A 90 15.34 -10.31 -0.44
N SER A 91 14.50 -9.58 -1.13
CA SER A 91 13.14 -9.36 -0.67
C SER A 91 12.36 -10.67 -0.57
N ALA A 92 11.46 -10.75 0.42
CA ALA A 92 10.74 -11.98 0.72
C ALA A 92 9.96 -12.53 -0.49
N TRP A 93 9.37 -11.68 -1.32
CA TRP A 93 8.63 -12.13 -2.51
C TRP A 93 9.52 -12.83 -3.55
N ARG A 94 10.80 -12.46 -3.68
CA ARG A 94 11.72 -13.16 -4.57
C ARG A 94 12.10 -14.55 -4.07
N MET A 95 12.08 -14.75 -2.75
CA MET A 95 12.44 -16.04 -2.15
C MET A 95 11.22 -16.93 -1.91
N VAL A 96 10.13 -16.34 -1.44
CA VAL A 96 8.97 -17.07 -0.94
C VAL A 96 7.95 -17.33 -2.05
N PHE A 97 7.64 -16.36 -2.89
CA PHE A 97 6.61 -16.51 -3.90
C PHE A 97 6.88 -17.61 -4.92
N PRO A 98 8.12 -17.81 -5.46
CA PRO A 98 8.38 -18.93 -6.34
C PRO A 98 8.08 -20.30 -5.70
N VAL A 99 8.21 -20.39 -4.38
CA VAL A 99 7.94 -21.63 -3.64
C VAL A 99 6.45 -21.79 -3.32
N THR A 100 5.74 -20.70 -3.03
CA THR A 100 4.34 -20.73 -2.55
C THR A 100 3.32 -20.62 -3.66
N VAL A 101 3.60 -19.87 -4.71
CA VAL A 101 2.67 -19.61 -5.83
C VAL A 101 3.20 -20.06 -7.18
N GLY A 102 4.40 -20.63 -7.23
CA GLY A 102 5.06 -21.09 -8.45
C GLY A 102 5.92 -20.02 -9.12
N GLU A 103 6.47 -20.37 -10.28
CA GLU A 103 7.33 -19.49 -11.05
C GLU A 103 6.53 -18.28 -11.57
N ILE A 104 6.97 -17.08 -11.20
CA ILE A 104 6.36 -15.82 -11.63
C ILE A 104 7.27 -15.19 -12.68
N PRO A 105 6.85 -15.11 -13.96
CA PRO A 105 7.61 -14.42 -14.99
C PRO A 105 7.85 -12.96 -14.58
N ASN A 106 9.01 -12.41 -14.94
CA ASN A 106 9.36 -11.00 -14.71
C ASN A 106 9.38 -10.54 -13.23
N ILE A 107 9.33 -11.46 -12.25
CA ILE A 107 9.35 -11.10 -10.82
C ILE A 107 10.54 -10.20 -10.47
N ALA A 108 11.63 -10.29 -11.19
CA ALA A 108 12.81 -9.45 -11.02
C ALA A 108 12.54 -7.96 -11.33
N GLU A 109 11.54 -7.66 -12.17
CA GLU A 109 11.16 -6.29 -12.51
C GLU A 109 10.14 -5.69 -11.56
N HIS A 110 9.54 -6.52 -10.71
CA HIS A 110 8.59 -6.06 -9.72
C HIS A 110 9.22 -4.97 -8.84
N ALA A 111 8.60 -3.83 -8.76
CA ALA A 111 9.02 -2.69 -7.96
C ALA A 111 10.38 -2.06 -8.31
N LEU A 112 11.00 -2.38 -9.47
CA LEU A 112 12.24 -1.72 -9.89
C LEU A 112 12.03 -0.24 -10.18
N GLU A 113 12.91 0.59 -9.63
CA GLU A 113 12.90 2.04 -9.85
C GLU A 113 12.93 2.40 -11.34
N GLY A 114 12.08 3.36 -11.74
CA GLY A 114 12.04 3.87 -13.11
C GLY A 114 11.47 2.89 -14.14
N THR A 115 10.94 1.72 -13.74
CA THR A 115 10.16 0.86 -14.64
C THR A 115 8.70 1.28 -14.67
N ARG A 116 7.96 0.80 -15.70
CA ARG A 116 6.50 0.98 -15.76
C ARG A 116 5.80 0.36 -14.56
N TRP A 117 6.33 -0.73 -14.04
CA TRP A 117 5.76 -1.47 -12.92
C TRP A 117 5.79 -0.73 -11.58
N ASN A 118 6.66 0.28 -11.48
CA ASN A 118 6.78 1.12 -10.29
C ASN A 118 5.89 2.37 -10.33
N ARG A 119 4.94 2.47 -11.27
CA ARG A 119 3.95 3.55 -11.32
C ARG A 119 2.78 3.23 -10.39
N MET A 120 2.22 4.26 -9.77
CA MET A 120 0.98 4.08 -9.01
C MET A 120 -0.18 3.79 -9.94
N SER A 121 -1.04 2.86 -9.54
CA SER A 121 -2.27 2.48 -10.25
C SER A 121 -3.51 3.18 -9.70
N ILE A 122 -3.34 4.00 -8.67
CA ILE A 122 -4.36 4.83 -8.02
C ILE A 122 -4.06 6.30 -8.24
N ASP A 123 -5.03 7.15 -7.97
CA ASP A 123 -4.89 8.59 -8.11
C ASP A 123 -3.96 9.17 -7.03
N VAL A 124 -2.93 9.89 -7.47
CA VAL A 124 -1.94 10.56 -6.62
C VAL A 124 -1.97 12.05 -6.95
N TYR A 125 -2.16 12.88 -5.95
CA TYR A 125 -2.22 14.33 -6.09
C TYR A 125 -0.93 14.98 -5.55
N ASP A 126 -0.69 16.23 -5.95
CA ASP A 126 0.54 16.94 -5.57
C ASP A 126 0.67 17.18 -4.05
N GLU A 127 -0.46 17.22 -3.34
CA GLU A 127 -0.52 17.36 -1.87
C GLU A 127 -0.28 16.05 -1.12
N ASP A 128 -0.30 14.89 -1.79
CA ASP A 128 -0.08 13.59 -1.16
C ASP A 128 1.40 13.36 -0.83
N TYR A 129 1.64 12.61 0.24
CA TYR A 129 3.01 12.19 0.58
C TYR A 129 3.37 10.88 -0.08
N MET A 130 4.61 10.80 -0.60
CA MET A 130 5.14 9.59 -1.23
C MET A 130 6.31 9.01 -0.44
N VAL A 131 6.16 7.79 0.06
CA VAL A 131 7.24 6.99 0.65
C VAL A 131 7.74 5.99 -0.40
N THR A 132 8.91 6.27 -1.00
CA THR A 132 9.53 5.47 -2.06
C THR A 132 10.76 4.71 -1.58
N THR A 133 10.96 4.65 -0.28
CA THR A 133 12.15 4.03 0.35
C THR A 133 11.91 2.59 0.81
N LYS A 134 10.67 2.07 0.68
CA LYS A 134 10.33 0.71 1.10
C LYS A 134 11.08 -0.34 0.29
N LYS A 135 11.90 -1.14 0.98
CA LYS A 135 12.74 -2.20 0.42
C LYS A 135 12.36 -3.60 0.91
N ARG A 136 11.44 -3.70 1.85
CA ARG A 136 11.01 -4.95 2.50
C ARG A 136 9.49 -4.97 2.65
N LEU A 137 8.93 -6.07 3.15
CA LEU A 137 7.48 -6.21 3.35
C LEU A 137 6.92 -5.14 4.29
N SER A 138 7.62 -4.83 5.36
CA SER A 138 7.19 -3.77 6.28
C SER A 138 7.19 -2.40 5.60
N ALA A 139 6.12 -1.65 5.75
CA ALA A 139 6.04 -0.25 5.32
C ALA A 139 6.88 0.68 6.20
N PHE A 140 7.21 0.26 7.42
CA PHE A 140 7.98 1.04 8.39
C PHE A 140 9.48 0.79 8.34
N TYR A 141 9.93 -0.35 7.79
CA TYR A 141 11.35 -0.71 7.78
C TYR A 141 11.90 -0.88 6.34
N PRO A 142 12.98 -0.26 6.02
CA PRO A 142 13.64 0.95 6.54
C PRO A 142 13.12 2.17 5.74
N THR A 143 12.05 2.78 6.18
CA THR A 143 11.38 3.90 5.49
C THR A 143 11.29 5.14 6.37
N ASP A 144 10.91 6.24 5.77
CA ASP A 144 10.60 7.50 6.44
C ASP A 144 9.11 7.64 6.86
N LEU A 145 8.30 6.57 6.71
CA LEU A 145 6.89 6.58 7.05
C LEU A 145 6.64 6.99 8.51
N GLU A 146 7.39 6.40 9.46
CA GLU A 146 7.23 6.73 10.87
C GLU A 146 7.54 8.21 11.15
N LEU A 147 8.56 8.77 10.49
CA LEU A 147 8.90 10.17 10.62
C LEU A 147 7.77 11.07 10.10
N LEU A 148 7.19 10.73 8.94
CA LEU A 148 6.04 11.46 8.39
C LEU A 148 4.85 11.42 9.34
N LEU A 149 4.47 10.24 9.84
CA LEU A 149 3.34 10.10 10.75
C LEU A 149 3.54 10.90 12.05
N ARG A 150 4.72 10.86 12.64
CA ARG A 150 5.05 11.63 13.83
C ARG A 150 4.97 13.15 13.60
N ASN A 151 5.44 13.61 12.44
CA ASN A 151 5.41 15.04 12.09
C ASN A 151 4.00 15.52 11.73
N GLN A 152 3.08 14.63 11.36
CA GLN A 152 1.66 14.92 11.13
C GLN A 152 0.81 14.69 12.40
N GLU A 153 1.46 14.44 13.55
CA GLU A 153 0.78 14.12 14.82
C GLU A 153 -0.23 12.95 14.69
N THR A 154 0.01 12.05 13.73
CA THR A 154 -0.91 10.96 13.37
C THR A 154 -0.81 9.83 14.40
N LEU A 155 -1.92 9.51 15.07
CA LEU A 155 -2.06 8.41 16.02
C LEU A 155 -2.82 7.22 15.43
N SER A 156 -3.64 7.46 14.41
CA SER A 156 -4.47 6.45 13.75
C SER A 156 -4.28 6.48 12.24
N PHE A 157 -4.45 5.34 11.57
CA PHE A 157 -4.40 5.29 10.10
C PHE A 157 -5.32 4.22 9.52
N VAL A 158 -5.78 4.46 8.29
CA VAL A 158 -6.57 3.51 7.50
C VAL A 158 -5.70 2.98 6.35
N LEU A 159 -5.66 1.66 6.19
CA LEU A 159 -4.81 0.99 5.20
C LEU A 159 -5.59 0.57 3.96
N GLY A 160 -5.08 0.94 2.77
CA GLY A 160 -5.42 0.32 1.49
C GLY A 160 -4.25 -0.57 1.03
N TYR A 161 -4.51 -1.86 0.87
CA TYR A 161 -3.52 -2.84 0.43
C TYR A 161 -4.11 -3.86 -0.55
N PRO A 162 -3.44 -4.18 -1.67
CA PRO A 162 -3.96 -5.08 -2.70
C PRO A 162 -3.77 -6.55 -2.32
N ALA A 163 -4.32 -7.00 -1.19
CA ALA A 163 -4.22 -8.38 -0.77
C ALA A 163 -5.25 -9.27 -1.47
N ASP A 164 -4.81 -10.37 -2.04
CA ASP A 164 -5.68 -11.50 -2.37
C ASP A 164 -5.87 -12.38 -1.13
N LYS A 165 -7.11 -12.81 -0.87
CA LYS A 165 -7.44 -13.58 0.33
C LYS A 165 -6.80 -14.99 0.37
N ASP A 166 -6.17 -15.40 -0.71
CA ASP A 166 -5.61 -16.75 -0.89
C ASP A 166 -4.07 -16.76 -0.90
N THR A 167 -3.43 -15.65 -0.47
CA THR A 167 -1.96 -15.57 -0.28
C THR A 167 -1.55 -15.49 1.17
#